data_17ca2d031b7584daea29d63f11914f09
#
_entry.id   17ca2d031b7584daea29d63f11914f09
#
_cell.length_a   1.000
_cell.length_b   1.000
_cell.length_c   1.000
_cell.angle_alpha   90.00
_cell.angle_beta   90.00
_cell.angle_gamma   90.00
#
_symmetry.space_group_name_H-M   'P 1'
#
loop_
_entity.id
_entity.type
_entity.pdbx_description
1 polymer ?
#
loop_
_entity_poly.entity_id
_entity_poly.type
_entity_poly.pdbx_seq_one_letter_code
_entity_poly.pdbx_strand_id
1 'polypeptide(L)'
;MKGLLFALAALLLAFGALAATAHDSRSGVWTAEVLDDGKLNVSIFTGRSDTHWSNNVSGLTLPLARFEGLTTANGPSKFTLRAPAGTIALEGHFDDGRGAGHFTFAPSDSFVREMGSLGYSDFKDEELLTFTTSDLSPDTIRGLRSMKYEISRRELDEVAVFHITPDVIREYGRAGYPDLTMREVVNFRVGRVTLAYISEMRGLGYDKISARQLGDIAILGVRPDYIRELRGAGLTNLTARELEDLRVGNITAKKIDEYRAAGYPDLTARQLSEMGIMHVTPDYIRQMRAIGVSDLRKMIELRTTGAADILLKKK
;
A
#
# COMPACT_ATOMS: atom_id res chain seq x y z
N MET A 1 3.12 -0.99 29.43
CA MET A 1 3.16 -0.16 28.22
C MET A 1 3.62 1.30 28.43
N LYS A 2 3.62 1.86 29.63
CA LYS A 2 4.10 3.25 29.88
C LYS A 2 5.62 3.37 30.12
N GLY A 3 6.32 2.30 30.44
CA GLY A 3 7.76 2.32 30.72
C GLY A 3 8.68 2.25 29.47
N LEU A 4 8.17 1.71 28.35
CA LEU A 4 8.99 1.50 27.14
C LEU A 4 9.19 2.79 26.33
N LEU A 5 8.23 3.71 26.37
CA LEU A 5 8.35 5.03 25.72
C LEU A 5 9.42 5.92 26.37
N PHE A 6 9.66 5.77 27.67
CA PHE A 6 10.68 6.55 28.38
C PHE A 6 12.11 6.06 28.11
N ALA A 7 12.31 4.75 27.89
CA ALA A 7 13.63 4.21 27.57
C ALA A 7 14.08 4.61 26.15
N LEU A 8 13.17 4.67 25.19
CA LEU A 8 13.47 5.13 23.83
C LEU A 8 13.80 6.63 23.77
N ALA A 9 13.11 7.44 24.60
CA ALA A 9 13.38 8.89 24.72
C ALA A 9 14.73 9.18 25.40
N ALA A 10 15.14 8.36 26.37
CA ALA A 10 16.41 8.55 27.09
C ALA A 10 17.63 8.18 26.21
N LEU A 11 17.49 7.20 25.30
CA LEU A 11 18.57 6.85 24.37
C LEU A 11 18.79 7.94 23.30
N LEU A 12 17.75 8.68 22.92
CA LEU A 12 17.83 9.80 21.97
C LEU A 12 18.46 11.07 22.59
N LEU A 13 18.44 11.21 23.92
CA LEU A 13 19.00 12.39 24.61
C LEU A 13 20.50 12.33 24.87
N ALA A 14 21.13 11.16 24.78
CA ALA A 14 22.57 10.99 24.99
C ALA A 14 23.46 11.33 23.79
N PHE A 15 22.87 11.56 22.60
CA PHE A 15 23.59 11.91 21.37
C PHE A 15 23.31 13.36 20.89
N GLY A 16 23.14 14.28 21.81
CA GLY A 16 23.00 15.69 21.53
C GLY A 16 24.32 16.32 21.12
N ALA A 17 24.45 16.68 19.89
CA ALA A 17 25.18 17.75 19.23
C ALA A 17 25.77 17.29 17.88
N LEU A 18 24.96 17.19 16.85
CA LEU A 18 25.43 17.43 15.49
C LEU A 18 24.63 18.60 14.89
N ALA A 19 25.39 19.56 14.38
CA ALA A 19 24.89 20.83 13.90
C ALA A 19 23.80 20.67 12.83
N ALA A 20 22.79 21.51 12.94
CA ALA A 20 21.76 21.70 11.92
C ALA A 20 22.41 22.17 10.61
N THR A 21 22.49 21.27 9.64
CA THR A 21 22.78 21.64 8.25
C THR A 21 21.71 20.98 7.36
N ALA A 22 21.41 21.67 6.29
CA ALA A 22 20.47 21.35 5.22
C ALA A 22 20.15 19.86 5.06
N HIS A 23 18.92 19.57 4.68
CA HIS A 23 18.40 18.26 4.25
C HIS A 23 19.49 17.37 3.65
N ASP A 24 20.16 16.60 4.49
CA ASP A 24 21.14 15.63 4.05
C ASP A 24 20.48 14.24 4.03
N SER A 25 20.02 13.85 2.83
CA SER A 25 19.46 12.53 2.57
C SER A 25 20.49 11.38 2.69
N ARG A 26 21.77 11.74 2.90
CA ARG A 26 22.87 10.76 3.05
C ARG A 26 23.07 10.27 4.46
N SER A 27 22.34 10.79 5.43
CA SER A 27 22.41 10.33 6.82
C SER A 27 21.07 10.47 7.53
N GLY A 28 20.91 9.73 8.61
CA GLY A 28 19.71 9.78 9.44
C GLY A 28 19.69 8.70 10.50
N VAL A 29 18.50 8.35 10.92
CA VAL A 29 18.29 7.30 11.92
C VAL A 29 17.52 6.12 11.30
N TRP A 30 17.71 4.96 11.88
CA TRP A 30 16.97 3.77 11.52
C TRP A 30 16.36 3.10 12.75
N THR A 31 15.27 2.38 12.51
CA THR A 31 14.74 1.38 13.44
C THR A 31 14.56 0.06 12.71
N ALA A 32 14.65 -1.05 13.44
CA ALA A 32 14.46 -2.37 12.85
C ALA A 32 13.77 -3.34 13.80
N GLU A 33 13.13 -4.36 13.23
CA GLU A 33 12.52 -5.47 13.95
C GLU A 33 12.81 -6.77 13.21
N VAL A 34 13.31 -7.76 13.93
CA VAL A 34 13.51 -9.12 13.43
C VAL A 34 12.16 -9.82 13.40
N LEU A 35 11.79 -10.34 12.25
CA LEU A 35 10.51 -11.05 12.05
C LEU A 35 10.71 -12.57 12.19
N ASP A 36 9.63 -13.27 12.59
CA ASP A 36 9.63 -14.72 12.80
C ASP A 36 9.99 -15.52 11.54
N ASP A 37 9.79 -14.94 10.34
CA ASP A 37 10.11 -15.56 9.05
C ASP A 37 11.57 -15.39 8.60
N GLY A 38 12.47 -14.95 9.50
CA GLY A 38 13.89 -14.78 9.22
C GLY A 38 14.24 -13.55 8.38
N LYS A 39 13.39 -12.53 8.44
CA LYS A 39 13.61 -11.23 7.80
C LYS A 39 13.86 -10.13 8.82
N LEU A 40 14.46 -9.05 8.36
CA LEU A 40 14.57 -7.79 9.08
C LEU A 40 13.66 -6.76 8.43
N ASN A 41 12.76 -6.18 9.22
CA ASN A 41 12.02 -4.99 8.82
C ASN A 41 12.82 -3.77 9.28
N VAL A 42 13.24 -2.93 8.35
CA VAL A 42 14.02 -1.71 8.63
C VAL A 42 13.24 -0.50 8.17
N SER A 43 13.11 0.49 9.03
CA SER A 43 12.61 1.82 8.67
C SER A 43 13.74 2.83 8.74
N ILE A 44 13.93 3.58 7.67
CA ILE A 44 14.96 4.60 7.52
C ILE A 44 14.29 5.97 7.52
N PHE A 45 14.79 6.87 8.35
CA PHE A 45 14.28 8.23 8.51
C PHE A 45 15.35 9.24 8.12
N THR A 46 15.10 10.00 7.06
CA THR A 46 15.96 11.09 6.61
C THR A 46 15.36 12.45 6.97
N GLY A 47 16.21 13.39 7.33
CA GLY A 47 15.82 14.77 7.59
C GLY A 47 15.31 15.06 9.00
N ARG A 48 15.72 16.22 9.52
CA ARG A 48 15.24 16.82 10.77
C ARG A 48 14.65 18.18 10.43
N SER A 49 13.35 18.36 10.67
CA SER A 49 12.74 19.68 10.76
C SER A 49 12.66 20.07 12.23
N ASP A 50 12.92 21.34 12.55
CA ASP A 50 12.96 21.84 13.95
C ASP A 50 11.63 21.71 14.70
N THR A 51 10.55 21.37 14.00
CA THR A 51 9.20 21.25 14.59
C THR A 51 8.47 19.94 14.28
N HIS A 52 8.92 19.18 13.29
CA HIS A 52 8.33 17.86 12.93
C HIS A 52 9.42 16.94 12.37
N TRP A 53 9.34 15.66 12.69
CA TRP A 53 10.07 14.63 11.94
C TRP A 53 9.58 14.68 10.50
N SER A 54 10.44 15.11 9.59
CA SER A 54 10.14 15.06 8.16
C SER A 54 10.04 13.59 7.74
N ASN A 55 8.85 13.16 7.36
CA ASN A 55 8.48 11.77 7.16
C ASN A 55 8.94 11.21 5.81
N ASN A 56 10.21 11.33 5.45
CA ASN A 56 10.76 10.46 4.44
C ASN A 56 11.13 9.12 5.10
N VAL A 57 10.13 8.27 5.27
CA VAL A 57 10.31 6.91 5.76
C VAL A 57 10.41 5.97 4.58
N SER A 58 11.57 5.40 4.39
CA SER A 58 11.74 4.27 3.48
C SER A 58 11.74 3.00 4.34
N GLY A 59 10.71 2.18 4.22
CA GLY A 59 10.60 0.89 4.88
C GLY A 59 11.00 -0.23 3.93
N LEU A 60 11.83 -1.16 4.40
CA LEU A 60 12.19 -2.36 3.64
C LEU A 60 12.13 -3.59 4.54
N THR A 61 11.69 -4.71 3.97
CA THR A 61 11.69 -6.01 4.64
C THR A 61 12.47 -6.99 3.79
N LEU A 62 13.64 -7.39 4.26
CA LEU A 62 14.56 -8.24 3.53
C LEU A 62 15.03 -9.42 4.39
N PRO A 63 15.41 -10.57 3.78
CA PRO A 63 16.06 -11.66 4.50
C PRO A 63 17.28 -11.14 5.27
N LEU A 64 17.53 -11.67 6.48
CA LEU A 64 18.69 -11.29 7.30
C LEU A 64 20.00 -11.41 6.53
N ALA A 65 20.13 -12.41 5.65
CA ALA A 65 21.32 -12.64 4.82
C ALA A 65 21.65 -11.51 3.82
N ARG A 66 20.70 -10.59 3.56
CA ARG A 66 20.94 -9.41 2.71
C ARG A 66 21.77 -8.33 3.40
N PHE A 67 21.92 -8.41 4.71
CA PHE A 67 22.64 -7.43 5.51
C PHE A 67 24.00 -7.98 5.93
N GLU A 68 25.06 -7.47 5.31
CA GLU A 68 26.44 -7.88 5.59
C GLU A 68 26.87 -7.40 6.98
N GLY A 69 27.37 -8.31 7.82
CA GLY A 69 27.86 -8.01 9.16
C GLY A 69 26.78 -7.86 10.23
N LEU A 70 25.51 -8.11 9.90
CA LEU A 70 24.40 -7.99 10.85
C LEU A 70 24.56 -9.01 11.99
N THR A 71 24.47 -8.50 13.23
CA THR A 71 24.15 -9.29 14.42
C THR A 71 22.87 -8.77 15.04
N THR A 72 21.95 -9.67 15.34
CA THR A 72 20.65 -9.36 15.97
C THR A 72 20.63 -9.71 17.47
N ALA A 73 21.77 -10.22 18.01
CA ALA A 73 21.94 -10.42 19.42
C ALA A 73 21.91 -9.09 20.18
N ASN A 74 21.49 -9.12 21.46
CA ASN A 74 21.50 -7.93 22.31
C ASN A 74 22.91 -7.32 22.36
N GLY A 75 23.01 -6.05 22.01
CA GLY A 75 24.30 -5.36 21.96
C GLY A 75 24.49 -4.51 20.70
N PRO A 76 25.69 -3.95 20.54
CA PRO A 76 26.02 -3.12 19.39
C PRO A 76 26.02 -3.95 18.08
N SER A 77 25.53 -3.36 17.01
CA SER A 77 25.49 -3.96 15.67
C SER A 77 25.93 -2.94 14.64
N LYS A 78 26.74 -3.40 13.70
CA LYS A 78 27.19 -2.62 12.54
C LYS A 78 27.10 -3.49 11.31
N PHE A 79 26.25 -3.06 10.37
CA PHE A 79 25.92 -3.85 9.20
C PHE A 79 25.68 -2.97 7.97
N THR A 80 25.66 -3.59 6.81
CA THR A 80 25.60 -2.89 5.53
C THR A 80 24.57 -3.54 4.60
N LEU A 81 23.77 -2.73 3.95
CA LEU A 81 22.96 -3.13 2.81
C LEU A 81 23.60 -2.60 1.52
N ARG A 82 24.01 -3.50 0.63
CA ARG A 82 24.51 -3.16 -0.70
C ARG A 82 23.47 -3.44 -1.76
N ALA A 83 23.27 -2.47 -2.65
CA ALA A 83 22.40 -2.56 -3.82
C ALA A 83 23.04 -1.81 -5.00
N PRO A 84 22.55 -2.02 -6.24
CA PRO A 84 23.12 -1.36 -7.42
C PRO A 84 23.22 0.15 -7.31
N ALA A 85 22.20 0.81 -6.75
CA ALA A 85 22.12 2.28 -6.68
C ALA A 85 22.97 2.88 -5.53
N GLY A 86 23.43 2.08 -4.56
CA GLY A 86 24.26 2.57 -3.46
C GLY A 86 24.45 1.58 -2.33
N THR A 87 25.05 2.10 -1.26
CA THR A 87 25.34 1.34 -0.04
C THR A 87 24.80 2.10 1.17
N ILE A 88 24.07 1.40 2.03
CA ILE A 88 23.58 1.93 3.31
C ILE A 88 24.38 1.23 4.41
N ALA A 89 25.18 1.99 5.17
CA ALA A 89 25.86 1.51 6.36
C ALA A 89 25.04 1.89 7.59
N LEU A 90 24.73 0.91 8.43
CA LEU A 90 23.90 1.05 9.62
C LEU A 90 24.71 0.69 10.86
N GLU A 91 24.65 1.53 11.89
CA GLU A 91 25.33 1.34 13.16
C GLU A 91 24.39 1.67 14.30
N GLY A 92 24.29 0.80 15.29
CA GLY A 92 23.36 0.99 16.41
C GLY A 92 23.39 -0.15 17.40
N HIS A 93 22.26 -0.43 17.99
CA HIS A 93 22.09 -1.41 19.04
C HIS A 93 20.83 -2.24 18.82
N PHE A 94 20.88 -3.53 19.11
CA PHE A 94 19.72 -4.42 19.18
C PHE A 94 19.44 -4.81 20.63
N ASP A 95 18.15 -4.92 20.94
CA ASP A 95 17.61 -5.45 22.19
C ASP A 95 16.30 -6.20 21.90
N ASP A 96 16.23 -7.46 22.32
CA ASP A 96 15.08 -8.34 22.12
C ASP A 96 14.51 -8.32 20.67
N GLY A 97 15.40 -8.48 19.69
CA GLY A 97 15.06 -8.51 18.26
C GLY A 97 14.69 -7.14 17.66
N ARG A 98 14.77 -6.05 18.43
CA ARG A 98 14.52 -4.68 17.95
C ARG A 98 15.80 -3.89 17.96
N GLY A 99 16.01 -3.09 16.92
CA GLY A 99 17.20 -2.28 16.77
C GLY A 99 16.90 -0.84 16.43
N ALA A 100 17.85 0.03 16.79
CA ALA A 100 17.83 1.44 16.42
C ALA A 100 19.26 1.99 16.33
N GLY A 101 19.45 3.02 15.52
CA GLY A 101 20.74 3.65 15.37
C GLY A 101 20.78 4.70 14.28
N HIS A 102 21.98 4.93 13.77
CA HIS A 102 22.25 5.87 12.70
C HIS A 102 22.63 5.13 11.42
N PHE A 103 22.34 5.72 10.27
CA PHE A 103 22.83 5.23 9.00
C PHE A 103 23.55 6.32 8.23
N THR A 104 24.41 5.88 7.30
CA THR A 104 24.98 6.71 6.24
C THR A 104 24.73 6.04 4.91
N PHE A 105 24.42 6.86 3.90
CA PHE A 105 24.18 6.40 2.53
C PHE A 105 25.27 6.92 1.59
N ALA A 106 25.82 6.03 0.80
CA ALA A 106 26.79 6.34 -0.27
C ALA A 106 26.18 5.94 -1.62
N PRO A 107 25.80 6.90 -2.48
CA PRO A 107 25.36 6.62 -3.83
C PRO A 107 26.42 5.90 -4.66
N SER A 108 25.99 5.13 -5.66
CA SER A 108 26.87 4.43 -6.60
C SER A 108 27.08 5.28 -7.86
N ASP A 109 28.30 5.76 -8.06
CA ASP A 109 28.66 6.50 -9.29
C ASP A 109 28.55 5.62 -10.55
N SER A 110 28.77 4.31 -10.43
CA SER A 110 28.58 3.38 -11.55
C SER A 110 27.13 3.26 -11.95
N PHE A 111 26.22 3.18 -10.97
CA PHE A 111 24.79 3.19 -11.23
C PHE A 111 24.35 4.48 -11.94
N VAL A 112 24.77 5.62 -11.44
CA VAL A 112 24.44 6.93 -12.05
C VAL A 112 24.94 7.01 -13.50
N ARG A 113 26.18 6.58 -13.77
CA ARG A 113 26.71 6.55 -15.15
C ARG A 113 25.94 5.57 -16.05
N GLU A 114 25.62 4.38 -15.57
CA GLU A 114 24.87 3.39 -16.35
C GLU A 114 23.44 3.86 -16.64
N MET A 115 22.76 4.41 -15.66
CA MET A 115 21.43 5.02 -15.87
C MET A 115 21.51 6.23 -16.81
N GLY A 116 22.60 7.01 -16.76
CA GLY A 116 22.90 8.06 -17.72
C GLY A 116 22.99 7.55 -19.16
N SER A 117 23.62 6.40 -19.38
CA SER A 117 23.69 5.76 -20.71
C SER A 117 22.31 5.27 -21.19
N LEU A 118 21.37 5.05 -20.28
CA LEU A 118 19.97 4.72 -20.56
C LEU A 118 19.09 5.97 -20.72
N GLY A 119 19.66 7.18 -20.65
CA GLY A 119 18.94 8.45 -20.83
C GLY A 119 18.32 9.01 -19.55
N TYR A 120 18.74 8.56 -18.37
CA TYR A 120 18.25 9.08 -17.09
C TYR A 120 19.35 9.82 -16.35
N SER A 121 19.12 11.09 -16.03
CA SER A 121 20.05 11.96 -15.32
C SER A 121 19.41 12.66 -14.13
N ASP A 122 20.21 13.49 -13.46
CA ASP A 122 19.76 14.43 -12.42
C ASP A 122 19.07 13.74 -11.21
N PHE A 123 19.64 12.61 -10.79
CA PHE A 123 19.17 11.91 -9.60
C PHE A 123 19.53 12.67 -8.32
N LYS A 124 18.53 12.85 -7.47
CA LYS A 124 18.73 13.31 -6.10
C LYS A 124 19.14 12.15 -5.20
N ASP A 125 19.85 12.46 -4.12
CA ASP A 125 20.26 11.45 -3.14
C ASP A 125 19.07 10.66 -2.54
N GLU A 126 17.92 11.31 -2.35
CA GLU A 126 16.68 10.68 -1.88
C GLU A 126 16.15 9.62 -2.87
N GLU A 127 16.22 9.90 -4.16
CA GLU A 127 15.84 8.95 -5.20
C GLU A 127 16.80 7.77 -5.25
N LEU A 128 18.12 8.04 -5.18
CA LEU A 128 19.14 6.99 -5.14
C LEU A 128 19.02 6.12 -3.88
N LEU A 129 18.66 6.71 -2.74
CA LEU A 129 18.35 5.97 -1.53
C LEU A 129 17.11 5.07 -1.74
N THR A 130 16.04 5.59 -2.35
CA THR A 130 14.85 4.81 -2.71
C THR A 130 15.20 3.68 -3.66
N PHE A 131 16.01 3.93 -4.68
CA PHE A 131 16.46 2.88 -5.61
C PHE A 131 17.34 1.84 -4.93
N THR A 132 18.13 2.24 -3.93
CA THR A 132 18.94 1.32 -3.11
C THR A 132 18.06 0.42 -2.26
N THR A 133 17.08 0.97 -1.56
CA THR A 133 16.17 0.19 -0.71
C THR A 133 15.22 -0.70 -1.52
N SER A 134 14.95 -0.34 -2.77
CA SER A 134 14.11 -1.10 -3.70
C SER A 134 14.88 -2.05 -4.62
N ASP A 135 16.21 -2.13 -4.48
CA ASP A 135 17.10 -2.97 -5.28
C ASP A 135 16.98 -2.74 -6.81
N LEU A 136 16.68 -1.49 -7.21
CA LEU A 136 16.59 -1.13 -8.63
C LEU A 136 17.96 -1.24 -9.30
N SER A 137 18.01 -1.93 -10.44
CA SER A 137 19.22 -2.07 -11.23
C SER A 137 19.07 -1.54 -12.66
N PRO A 138 20.16 -1.10 -13.33
CA PRO A 138 20.12 -0.77 -14.75
C PRO A 138 19.66 -1.93 -15.62
N ASP A 139 19.96 -3.18 -15.20
CA ASP A 139 19.53 -4.38 -15.93
C ASP A 139 18.01 -4.59 -15.87
N THR A 140 17.36 -4.20 -14.78
CA THR A 140 15.90 -4.18 -14.71
C THR A 140 15.32 -3.28 -15.81
N ILE A 141 15.88 -2.09 -15.98
CA ILE A 141 15.42 -1.15 -17.01
C ILE A 141 15.73 -1.66 -18.42
N ARG A 142 16.91 -2.21 -18.66
CA ARG A 142 17.27 -2.86 -19.96
C ARG A 142 16.29 -4.00 -20.28
N GLY A 143 16.00 -4.84 -19.27
CA GLY A 143 15.05 -5.94 -19.42
C GLY A 143 13.64 -5.49 -19.74
N LEU A 144 13.13 -4.46 -19.08
CA LEU A 144 11.81 -3.88 -19.37
C LEU A 144 11.76 -3.29 -20.79
N ARG A 145 12.80 -2.56 -21.21
CA ARG A 145 12.89 -2.02 -22.58
C ARG A 145 12.96 -3.12 -23.64
N SER A 146 13.64 -4.23 -23.37
CA SER A 146 13.64 -5.39 -24.29
C SER A 146 12.27 -6.00 -24.48
N MET A 147 11.37 -5.82 -23.52
CA MET A 147 9.95 -6.19 -23.60
C MET A 147 9.06 -5.07 -24.17
N LYS A 148 9.67 -4.02 -24.76
CA LYS A 148 9.01 -2.85 -25.37
C LYS A 148 8.29 -1.92 -24.39
N TYR A 149 8.70 -1.92 -23.14
CA TYR A 149 8.23 -0.90 -22.18
C TYR A 149 9.11 0.33 -22.25
N GLU A 150 8.54 1.45 -22.66
CA GLU A 150 9.17 2.75 -22.59
C GLU A 150 8.99 3.29 -21.16
N ILE A 151 10.10 3.35 -20.39
CA ILE A 151 10.05 3.82 -19.00
C ILE A 151 10.43 5.30 -19.00
N SER A 152 9.49 6.15 -18.66
CA SER A 152 9.75 7.59 -18.46
C SER A 152 10.51 7.83 -17.14
N ARG A 153 11.09 9.02 -16.99
CA ARG A 153 11.79 9.42 -15.76
C ARG A 153 10.91 9.27 -14.50
N ARG A 154 9.62 9.62 -14.62
CA ARG A 154 8.63 9.49 -13.55
C ARG A 154 8.33 8.02 -13.21
N GLU A 155 8.24 7.17 -14.22
CA GLU A 155 7.94 5.75 -14.02
C GLU A 155 9.08 4.97 -13.37
N LEU A 156 10.32 5.52 -13.32
CA LEU A 156 11.42 4.89 -12.59
C LEU A 156 11.09 4.69 -11.10
N ASP A 157 10.47 5.68 -10.48
CA ASP A 157 10.07 5.60 -9.06
C ASP A 157 9.00 4.51 -8.87
N GLU A 158 8.05 4.41 -9.79
CA GLU A 158 7.01 3.36 -9.77
C GLU A 158 7.63 1.98 -9.97
N VAL A 159 8.56 1.83 -10.93
CA VAL A 159 9.29 0.59 -11.17
C VAL A 159 10.07 0.16 -9.92
N ALA A 160 10.76 1.08 -9.26
CA ALA A 160 11.51 0.82 -8.04
C ALA A 160 10.61 0.45 -6.87
N VAL A 161 9.69 1.33 -6.50
CA VAL A 161 8.83 1.19 -5.31
C VAL A 161 7.93 -0.04 -5.38
N PHE A 162 7.40 -0.34 -6.56
CA PHE A 162 6.53 -1.50 -6.76
C PHE A 162 7.28 -2.76 -7.22
N HIS A 163 8.62 -2.73 -7.24
CA HIS A 163 9.47 -3.87 -7.64
C HIS A 163 9.01 -4.48 -8.98
N ILE A 164 8.83 -3.64 -9.99
CA ILE A 164 8.41 -4.08 -11.32
C ILE A 164 9.65 -4.58 -12.08
N THR A 165 9.70 -5.88 -12.30
CA THR A 165 10.80 -6.54 -13.00
C THR A 165 10.28 -7.26 -14.25
N PRO A 166 11.17 -7.57 -15.21
CA PRO A 166 10.80 -8.40 -16.36
C PRO A 166 10.17 -9.75 -15.96
N ASP A 167 10.60 -10.33 -14.84
CA ASP A 167 10.05 -11.60 -14.36
C ASP A 167 8.61 -11.44 -13.87
N VAL A 168 8.32 -10.39 -13.12
CA VAL A 168 6.95 -10.07 -12.68
C VAL A 168 5.99 -9.92 -13.87
N ILE A 169 6.44 -9.23 -14.92
CA ILE A 169 5.61 -9.07 -16.13
C ILE A 169 5.40 -10.41 -16.84
N ARG A 170 6.45 -11.23 -16.96
CA ARG A 170 6.34 -12.58 -17.54
C ARG A 170 5.40 -13.49 -16.73
N GLU A 171 5.41 -13.39 -15.41
CA GLU A 171 4.51 -14.13 -14.54
C GLU A 171 3.05 -13.74 -14.77
N TYR A 172 2.75 -12.44 -14.86
CA TYR A 172 1.40 -11.99 -15.23
C TYR A 172 1.01 -12.44 -16.63
N GLY A 173 1.93 -12.44 -17.59
CA GLY A 173 1.70 -12.97 -18.93
C GLY A 173 1.28 -14.45 -18.93
N ARG A 174 2.01 -15.30 -18.18
CA ARG A 174 1.67 -16.72 -17.97
C ARG A 174 0.32 -16.89 -17.25
N ALA A 175 -0.01 -15.95 -16.40
CA ALA A 175 -1.31 -15.92 -15.73
C ALA A 175 -2.45 -15.36 -16.60
N GLY A 176 -2.22 -15.19 -17.92
CA GLY A 176 -3.25 -14.81 -18.90
C GLY A 176 -3.41 -13.32 -19.12
N TYR A 177 -2.42 -12.54 -18.73
CA TYR A 177 -2.34 -11.10 -19.00
C TYR A 177 -1.02 -10.75 -19.71
N PRO A 178 -0.84 -11.19 -20.99
CA PRO A 178 0.45 -11.07 -21.69
C PRO A 178 0.78 -9.63 -22.13
N ASP A 179 -0.24 -8.79 -22.33
CA ASP A 179 -0.11 -7.48 -22.98
C ASP A 179 -0.44 -6.33 -22.00
N LEU A 180 0.02 -6.43 -20.76
CA LEU A 180 -0.18 -5.37 -19.77
C LEU A 180 0.55 -4.10 -20.19
N THR A 181 -0.12 -2.97 -20.11
CA THR A 181 0.53 -1.66 -20.10
C THR A 181 1.29 -1.43 -18.78
N MET A 182 2.29 -0.53 -18.75
CA MET A 182 2.99 -0.20 -17.50
C MET A 182 2.01 0.23 -16.40
N ARG A 183 1.02 1.02 -16.75
CA ARG A 183 -0.03 1.44 -15.80
C ARG A 183 -0.81 0.28 -15.20
N GLU A 184 -1.15 -0.73 -15.99
CA GLU A 184 -1.85 -1.92 -15.49
C GLU A 184 -0.94 -2.77 -14.59
N VAL A 185 0.36 -2.88 -14.92
CA VAL A 185 1.34 -3.53 -14.05
C VAL A 185 1.42 -2.80 -12.71
N VAL A 186 1.52 -1.47 -12.71
CA VAL A 186 1.49 -0.65 -11.48
C VAL A 186 0.20 -0.90 -10.70
N ASN A 187 -0.96 -0.87 -11.36
CA ASN A 187 -2.25 -1.12 -10.71
C ASN A 187 -2.31 -2.53 -10.08
N PHE A 188 -1.77 -3.53 -10.75
CA PHE A 188 -1.67 -4.89 -10.20
C PHE A 188 -0.79 -4.93 -8.94
N ARG A 189 0.33 -4.22 -8.96
CA ARG A 189 1.23 -4.14 -7.79
C ARG A 189 0.59 -3.39 -6.64
N VAL A 190 -0.02 -2.22 -6.88
CA VAL A 190 -0.77 -1.42 -5.89
C VAL A 190 -1.91 -2.24 -5.30
N GLY A 191 -2.71 -2.90 -6.14
CA GLY A 191 -3.82 -3.75 -5.74
C GLY A 191 -3.40 -5.08 -5.10
N ARG A 192 -2.08 -5.38 -5.06
CA ARG A 192 -1.55 -6.68 -4.61
C ARG A 192 -2.17 -7.85 -5.36
N VAL A 193 -2.30 -7.72 -6.68
CA VAL A 193 -2.76 -8.79 -7.56
C VAL A 193 -1.65 -9.83 -7.68
N THR A 194 -1.80 -10.92 -6.94
CA THR A 194 -0.90 -12.08 -6.98
C THR A 194 -1.42 -13.14 -7.97
N LEU A 195 -0.57 -14.11 -8.33
CA LEU A 195 -1.02 -15.24 -9.15
C LEU A 195 -2.13 -16.03 -8.46
N ALA A 196 -2.08 -16.17 -7.13
CA ALA A 196 -3.13 -16.79 -6.33
C ALA A 196 -4.44 -15.99 -6.42
N TYR A 197 -4.38 -14.65 -6.30
CA TYR A 197 -5.54 -13.79 -6.47
C TYR A 197 -6.18 -13.96 -7.86
N ILE A 198 -5.38 -13.97 -8.93
CA ILE A 198 -5.87 -14.21 -10.30
C ILE A 198 -6.57 -15.56 -10.40
N SER A 199 -5.95 -16.61 -9.85
CA SER A 199 -6.51 -17.97 -9.87
C SER A 199 -7.84 -18.06 -9.11
N GLU A 200 -7.92 -17.47 -7.92
CA GLU A 200 -9.16 -17.46 -7.14
C GLU A 200 -10.27 -16.66 -7.81
N MET A 201 -9.95 -15.50 -8.39
CA MET A 201 -10.92 -14.70 -9.15
C MET A 201 -11.50 -15.48 -10.34
N ARG A 202 -10.67 -16.24 -11.07
CA ARG A 202 -11.13 -17.13 -12.12
C ARG A 202 -12.05 -18.24 -11.57
N GLY A 203 -11.66 -18.85 -10.48
CA GLY A 203 -12.50 -19.87 -9.80
C GLY A 203 -13.85 -19.32 -9.34
N LEU A 204 -13.95 -18.02 -9.16
CA LEU A 204 -15.20 -17.32 -8.85
C LEU A 204 -15.97 -16.87 -10.12
N GLY A 205 -15.52 -17.21 -11.33
CA GLY A 205 -16.20 -16.90 -12.59
C GLY A 205 -15.78 -15.57 -13.22
N TYR A 206 -14.69 -14.95 -12.75
CA TYR A 206 -14.11 -13.73 -13.33
C TYR A 206 -12.94 -14.05 -14.28
N ASP A 207 -13.03 -15.13 -15.03
CA ASP A 207 -12.02 -15.58 -15.99
C ASP A 207 -11.81 -14.63 -17.18
N LYS A 208 -12.83 -13.85 -17.53
CA LYS A 208 -12.82 -12.88 -18.62
C LYS A 208 -12.67 -11.42 -18.18
N ILE A 209 -12.36 -11.19 -16.91
CA ILE A 209 -12.15 -9.82 -16.41
C ILE A 209 -10.92 -9.20 -17.08
N SER A 210 -11.03 -7.96 -17.56
CA SER A 210 -9.88 -7.25 -18.14
C SER A 210 -8.84 -6.92 -17.06
N ALA A 211 -7.58 -6.74 -17.47
CA ALA A 211 -6.50 -6.32 -16.56
C ALA A 211 -6.86 -5.04 -15.80
N ARG A 212 -7.40 -4.05 -16.51
CA ARG A 212 -7.84 -2.81 -15.88
C ARG A 212 -8.87 -3.06 -14.79
N GLN A 213 -9.95 -3.76 -15.08
CA GLN A 213 -11.00 -4.04 -14.10
C GLN A 213 -10.48 -4.85 -12.91
N LEU A 214 -9.62 -5.85 -13.17
CA LEU A 214 -9.02 -6.66 -12.10
C LEU A 214 -8.15 -5.80 -11.17
N GLY A 215 -7.35 -4.90 -11.74
CA GLY A 215 -6.55 -3.95 -10.98
C GLY A 215 -7.42 -3.00 -10.17
N ASP A 216 -8.45 -2.41 -10.77
CA ASP A 216 -9.34 -1.44 -10.13
C ASP A 216 -10.05 -2.06 -8.91
N ILE A 217 -10.67 -3.25 -9.05
CA ILE A 217 -11.33 -3.93 -7.92
C ILE A 217 -10.32 -4.37 -6.84
N ALA A 218 -9.11 -4.77 -7.25
CA ALA A 218 -8.08 -5.16 -6.31
C ALA A 218 -7.57 -3.99 -5.45
N ILE A 219 -7.40 -2.80 -6.07
CA ILE A 219 -7.03 -1.55 -5.37
C ILE A 219 -8.10 -1.16 -4.35
N LEU A 220 -9.37 -1.32 -4.68
CA LEU A 220 -10.48 -1.10 -3.75
C LEU A 220 -10.57 -2.16 -2.64
N GLY A 221 -9.72 -3.17 -2.67
CA GLY A 221 -9.71 -4.24 -1.66
C GLY A 221 -10.84 -5.25 -1.84
N VAL A 222 -11.36 -5.42 -3.05
CA VAL A 222 -12.24 -6.54 -3.38
C VAL A 222 -11.38 -7.81 -3.40
N ARG A 223 -11.55 -8.64 -2.38
CA ARG A 223 -10.85 -9.93 -2.23
C ARG A 223 -11.81 -11.08 -2.51
N PRO A 224 -11.32 -12.27 -2.88
CA PRO A 224 -12.15 -13.44 -3.12
C PRO A 224 -13.12 -13.75 -1.98
N ASP A 225 -12.70 -13.59 -0.73
CA ASP A 225 -13.55 -13.80 0.45
C ASP A 225 -14.72 -12.82 0.50
N TYR A 226 -14.48 -11.55 0.18
CA TYR A 226 -15.55 -10.56 0.10
C TYR A 226 -16.63 -10.96 -0.93
N ILE A 227 -16.21 -11.50 -2.08
CA ILE A 227 -17.15 -11.99 -3.09
C ILE A 227 -17.94 -13.20 -2.57
N ARG A 228 -17.26 -14.13 -1.86
CA ARG A 228 -17.91 -15.29 -1.23
C ARG A 228 -18.93 -14.85 -0.17
N GLU A 229 -18.59 -13.88 0.66
CA GLU A 229 -19.50 -13.29 1.66
C GLU A 229 -20.74 -12.66 1.01
N LEU A 230 -20.56 -11.87 -0.04
CA LEU A 230 -21.69 -11.27 -0.78
C LEU A 230 -22.59 -12.33 -1.41
N ARG A 231 -22.01 -13.40 -1.98
CA ARG A 231 -22.78 -14.54 -2.52
C ARG A 231 -23.55 -15.28 -1.42
N GLY A 232 -22.94 -15.49 -0.27
CA GLY A 232 -23.61 -16.05 0.91
C GLY A 232 -24.77 -15.18 1.38
N ALA A 233 -24.67 -13.87 1.22
CA ALA A 233 -25.74 -12.92 1.46
C ALA A 233 -26.75 -12.79 0.28
N GLY A 234 -26.71 -13.70 -0.72
CA GLY A 234 -27.68 -13.75 -1.81
C GLY A 234 -27.36 -12.86 -3.03
N LEU A 235 -26.26 -12.13 -3.04
CA LEU A 235 -25.82 -11.35 -4.20
C LEU A 235 -24.95 -12.22 -5.11
N THR A 236 -25.57 -12.85 -6.09
CA THR A 236 -24.89 -13.72 -7.06
C THR A 236 -24.66 -12.98 -8.38
N ASN A 237 -23.71 -13.50 -9.19
CA ASN A 237 -23.43 -13.01 -10.55
C ASN A 237 -23.10 -11.51 -10.64
N LEU A 238 -22.45 -10.97 -9.63
CA LEU A 238 -22.01 -9.57 -9.62
C LEU A 238 -20.98 -9.32 -10.72
N THR A 239 -21.16 -8.24 -11.46
CA THR A 239 -20.15 -7.73 -12.40
C THR A 239 -19.00 -7.05 -11.63
N ALA A 240 -17.86 -6.85 -12.29
CA ALA A 240 -16.75 -6.09 -11.70
C ALA A 240 -17.19 -4.69 -11.23
N ARG A 241 -18.01 -4.02 -12.03
CA ARG A 241 -18.56 -2.71 -11.70
C ARG A 241 -19.43 -2.72 -10.44
N GLU A 242 -20.30 -3.71 -10.30
CA GLU A 242 -21.13 -3.85 -9.09
C GLU A 242 -20.29 -4.16 -7.85
N LEU A 243 -19.21 -4.96 -8.00
CA LEU A 243 -18.26 -5.18 -6.91
C LEU A 243 -17.54 -3.89 -6.48
N GLU A 244 -17.13 -3.04 -7.44
CA GLU A 244 -16.57 -1.72 -7.17
C GLU A 244 -17.57 -0.87 -6.39
N ASP A 245 -18.80 -0.72 -6.91
CA ASP A 245 -19.82 0.13 -6.33
C ASP A 245 -20.22 -0.34 -4.91
N LEU A 246 -20.37 -1.65 -4.70
CA LEU A 246 -20.63 -2.24 -3.39
C LEU A 246 -19.47 -1.97 -2.40
N ARG A 247 -18.24 -2.07 -2.89
CA ARG A 247 -17.06 -1.84 -2.06
C ARG A 247 -16.91 -0.36 -1.67
N VAL A 248 -17.14 0.55 -2.62
CA VAL A 248 -17.16 2.00 -2.38
C VAL A 248 -18.27 2.36 -1.38
N GLY A 249 -19.46 1.75 -1.49
CA GLY A 249 -20.57 1.88 -0.52
C GLY A 249 -20.29 1.21 0.82
N ASN A 250 -19.13 0.54 0.98
CA ASN A 250 -18.78 -0.23 2.16
C ASN A 250 -19.88 -1.24 2.55
N ILE A 251 -20.43 -1.94 1.54
CA ILE A 251 -21.44 -2.97 1.74
C ILE A 251 -20.79 -4.28 2.14
N THR A 252 -21.25 -4.86 3.23
CA THR A 252 -20.81 -6.18 3.75
C THR A 252 -22.03 -7.10 3.87
N ALA A 253 -21.81 -8.40 3.98
CA ALA A 253 -22.90 -9.35 4.26
C ALA A 253 -23.70 -8.94 5.51
N LYS A 254 -23.02 -8.51 6.57
CA LYS A 254 -23.67 -7.99 7.79
C LYS A 254 -24.59 -6.81 7.50
N LYS A 255 -24.14 -5.82 6.71
CA LYS A 255 -24.99 -4.67 6.34
C LYS A 255 -26.21 -5.09 5.53
N ILE A 256 -26.07 -6.06 4.63
CA ILE A 256 -27.21 -6.60 3.86
C ILE A 256 -28.23 -7.20 4.83
N ASP A 257 -27.82 -7.97 5.82
CA ASP A 257 -28.72 -8.55 6.82
C ASP A 257 -29.36 -7.49 7.70
N GLU A 258 -28.64 -6.44 8.06
CA GLU A 258 -29.18 -5.29 8.80
C GLU A 258 -30.27 -4.54 7.99
N TYR A 259 -30.08 -4.37 6.68
CA TYR A 259 -31.10 -3.79 5.80
C TYR A 259 -32.32 -4.71 5.66
N ARG A 260 -32.13 -6.02 5.57
CA ARG A 260 -33.23 -7.00 5.57
C ARG A 260 -34.05 -6.91 6.85
N ALA A 261 -33.37 -6.86 8.00
CA ALA A 261 -34.01 -6.69 9.31
C ALA A 261 -34.73 -5.33 9.42
N ALA A 262 -34.26 -4.30 8.72
CA ALA A 262 -34.95 -3.03 8.62
C ALA A 262 -36.14 -3.03 7.65
N GLY A 263 -36.50 -4.19 7.08
CA GLY A 263 -37.69 -4.39 6.22
C GLY A 263 -37.41 -4.17 4.72
N TYR A 264 -36.16 -4.35 4.28
CA TYR A 264 -35.77 -4.30 2.86
C TYR A 264 -35.06 -5.61 2.47
N PRO A 265 -35.82 -6.74 2.31
CA PRO A 265 -35.21 -8.05 2.06
C PRO A 265 -34.60 -8.19 0.67
N ASP A 266 -35.12 -7.49 -0.34
CA ASP A 266 -34.87 -7.70 -1.76
C ASP A 266 -34.10 -6.53 -2.42
N LEU A 267 -33.10 -5.98 -1.72
CA LEU A 267 -32.28 -4.90 -2.28
C LEU A 267 -31.32 -5.44 -3.35
N THR A 268 -31.32 -4.80 -4.50
CA THR A 268 -30.35 -5.06 -5.57
C THR A 268 -28.96 -4.52 -5.19
N ALA A 269 -27.91 -5.02 -5.85
CA ALA A 269 -26.53 -4.53 -5.69
C ALA A 269 -26.46 -3.00 -5.87
N ARG A 270 -27.15 -2.48 -6.89
CA ARG A 270 -27.22 -1.03 -7.15
C ARG A 270 -27.84 -0.25 -6.00
N GLN A 271 -28.97 -0.71 -5.47
CA GLN A 271 -29.65 -0.04 -4.35
C GLN A 271 -28.78 -0.07 -3.09
N LEU A 272 -28.16 -1.22 -2.80
CA LEU A 272 -27.23 -1.36 -1.67
C LEU A 272 -26.05 -0.39 -1.79
N SER A 273 -25.44 -0.29 -2.97
CA SER A 273 -24.33 0.63 -3.23
C SER A 273 -24.76 2.09 -3.03
N GLU A 274 -25.91 2.48 -3.60
CA GLU A 274 -26.47 3.82 -3.45
C GLU A 274 -26.73 4.16 -1.98
N MET A 275 -27.36 3.25 -1.24
CA MET A 275 -27.58 3.41 0.20
C MET A 275 -26.27 3.54 0.98
N GLY A 276 -25.27 2.75 0.64
CA GLY A 276 -23.96 2.81 1.28
C GLY A 276 -23.26 4.14 1.04
N ILE A 277 -23.20 4.59 -0.21
CA ILE A 277 -22.57 5.85 -0.63
C ILE A 277 -23.28 7.06 0.01
N MET A 278 -24.61 7.04 0.05
CA MET A 278 -25.41 8.11 0.63
C MET A 278 -25.61 8.00 2.15
N HIS A 279 -24.94 7.05 2.79
CA HIS A 279 -25.04 6.82 4.24
C HIS A 279 -26.48 6.62 4.76
N VAL A 280 -27.34 5.97 3.95
CA VAL A 280 -28.66 5.54 4.35
C VAL A 280 -28.54 4.28 5.20
N THR A 281 -28.24 4.46 6.47
CA THR A 281 -28.02 3.34 7.42
C THR A 281 -29.34 2.74 7.91
N PRO A 282 -29.32 1.50 8.47
CA PRO A 282 -30.51 0.92 9.11
C PRO A 282 -31.08 1.80 10.23
N ASP A 283 -30.22 2.50 10.99
CA ASP A 283 -30.65 3.47 12.01
C ASP A 283 -31.37 4.66 11.40
N TYR A 284 -30.81 5.23 10.34
CA TYR A 284 -31.47 6.30 9.60
C TYR A 284 -32.82 5.87 9.06
N ILE A 285 -32.95 4.67 8.52
CA ILE A 285 -34.21 4.10 8.05
C ILE A 285 -35.25 4.04 9.20
N ARG A 286 -34.83 3.56 10.37
CA ARG A 286 -35.72 3.51 11.55
C ARG A 286 -36.21 4.90 11.97
N GLN A 287 -35.31 5.88 12.00
CA GLN A 287 -35.63 7.27 12.33
C GLN A 287 -36.60 7.86 11.31
N MET A 288 -36.40 7.67 10.03
CA MET A 288 -37.26 8.17 8.97
C MET A 288 -38.65 7.55 9.02
N ARG A 289 -38.76 6.25 9.27
CA ARG A 289 -40.02 5.56 9.46
C ARG A 289 -40.82 6.10 10.69
N ALA A 290 -40.09 6.40 11.78
CA ALA A 290 -40.71 6.96 12.99
C ALA A 290 -41.35 8.34 12.76
N ILE A 291 -40.95 9.06 11.70
CA ILE A 291 -41.55 10.33 11.28
C ILE A 291 -42.49 10.20 10.06
N GLY A 292 -42.85 8.95 9.69
CA GLY A 292 -43.83 8.67 8.64
C GLY A 292 -43.22 8.58 7.22
N VAL A 293 -41.91 8.60 7.06
CA VAL A 293 -41.26 8.42 5.75
C VAL A 293 -40.84 6.94 5.61
N SER A 294 -41.58 6.19 4.77
CA SER A 294 -41.32 4.74 4.54
C SER A 294 -40.77 4.42 3.15
N ASP A 295 -40.86 5.32 2.20
CA ASP A 295 -40.38 5.15 0.85
C ASP A 295 -38.84 5.29 0.80
N LEU A 296 -38.16 4.26 0.30
CA LEU A 296 -36.67 4.20 0.27
C LEU A 296 -36.09 5.29 -0.64
N ARG A 297 -36.70 5.53 -1.81
CA ARG A 297 -36.20 6.56 -2.74
C ARG A 297 -36.30 7.94 -2.10
N LYS A 298 -37.39 8.20 -1.40
CA LYS A 298 -37.59 9.45 -0.64
C LYS A 298 -36.56 9.59 0.49
N MET A 299 -36.23 8.51 1.18
CA MET A 299 -35.18 8.53 2.22
C MET A 299 -33.80 8.86 1.61
N ILE A 300 -33.46 8.28 0.47
CA ILE A 300 -32.21 8.57 -0.25
C ILE A 300 -32.17 10.03 -0.68
N GLU A 301 -33.25 10.53 -1.30
CA GLU A 301 -33.37 11.93 -1.71
C GLU A 301 -33.18 12.91 -0.54
N LEU A 302 -33.89 12.67 0.58
CA LEU A 302 -33.79 13.50 1.78
C LEU A 302 -32.38 13.47 2.38
N ARG A 303 -31.68 12.35 2.31
CA ARG A 303 -30.29 12.23 2.78
C ARG A 303 -29.33 13.00 1.88
N THR A 304 -29.49 12.86 0.56
CA THR A 304 -28.66 13.54 -0.44
C THR A 304 -28.78 15.07 -0.38
N THR A 305 -29.99 15.57 -0.13
CA THR A 305 -30.26 17.01 -0.04
C THR A 305 -29.96 17.63 1.33
N GLY A 306 -29.65 16.81 2.34
CA GLY A 306 -29.51 17.27 3.73
C GLY A 306 -30.85 17.62 4.42
N ALA A 307 -31.96 17.49 3.73
CA ALA A 307 -33.30 17.79 4.30
C ALA A 307 -33.67 16.82 5.44
N ALA A 308 -33.09 15.63 5.46
CA ALA A 308 -33.31 14.66 6.53
C ALA A 308 -32.90 15.22 7.90
N ASP A 309 -31.75 15.89 7.99
CA ASP A 309 -31.25 16.45 9.24
C ASP A 309 -32.14 17.54 9.80
N ILE A 310 -32.82 18.29 8.92
CA ILE A 310 -33.83 19.32 9.31
C ILE A 310 -35.08 18.64 9.88
N LEU A 311 -35.55 17.56 9.24
CA LEU A 311 -36.72 16.83 9.68
C LEU A 311 -36.51 16.11 11.02
N LEU A 312 -35.33 15.54 11.23
CA LEU A 312 -34.99 14.81 12.45
C LEU A 312 -34.70 15.72 13.65
N LYS A 313 -34.21 16.96 13.43
CA LYS A 313 -33.97 17.95 14.50
C LYS A 313 -35.26 18.62 15.04
N LYS A 314 -36.38 18.53 14.33
CA LYS A 314 -37.65 19.14 14.74
C LYS A 314 -38.47 18.30 15.72
N LYS A 315 -37.92 17.18 16.19
CA LYS A 315 -38.48 16.36 17.27
C LYS A 315 -37.59 16.46 18.51
#